data_8730c7867830470e4e762fd90d3c9788
#
_entry.id   8730c7867830470e4e762fd90d3c9788
#
_cell.length_a   1.000
_cell.length_b   1.000
_cell.length_c   1.000
_cell.angle_alpha   90.00
_cell.angle_beta   90.00
_cell.angle_gamma   90.00
#
_symmetry.space_group_name_H-M   'P 1'
#
loop_
_entity.id
_entity.type
_entity.pdbx_description
1 polymer ?
#
loop_
_entity_poly.entity_id
_entity_poly.type
_entity_poly.pdbx_seq_one_letter_code
_entity_poly.pdbx_strand_id
1 'polypeptide(L)'
;MNIALSDVQDAAARIAGTILRTPTVPSAILSRLTGAEVILKLDNLQAVGSFKERGAANRLALLSEDECRRGVVAMSAGNHAQGVARHAKLRGIAATIVMPLFTPLAKVSGTAAWGAKVVLHGETLVEAAAHAAHLAAHDGLVFISPYDDYAVMAGQGTLALEMFEDGPRLDVLLVPIGGGGLISGCAVAAAGVCPTTEVIGVQVAPYSALAQRHYGAAAHEVGGSTIAEGIAVRDVGLETRKVIARYVRDVIVAPERLVEDAISMLAEGAKVVAEGAGAAALAGLLAHRERFAGKRVGLPICGGNIDVRIMANVLLRGLLRDGRLLRLRMEIPDRPGVLADISTK
;
A
#
# COMPACT_ATOMS: atom_id res chain seq x y z
N MET A 1 -14.65 -7.06 20.24
CA MET A 1 -13.74 -8.12 19.78
C MET A 1 -12.33 -7.53 19.65
N ASN A 2 -11.29 -8.29 19.85
CA ASN A 2 -9.90 -7.89 19.65
C ASN A 2 -9.26 -8.91 18.74
N ILE A 3 -8.35 -8.48 17.87
CA ILE A 3 -7.52 -9.36 17.06
C ILE A 3 -6.31 -9.85 17.88
N ALA A 4 -5.96 -11.14 17.79
CA ALA A 4 -4.83 -11.78 18.47
C ALA A 4 -3.89 -12.46 17.46
N LEU A 5 -2.71 -12.90 17.93
CA LEU A 5 -1.75 -13.65 17.11
C LEU A 5 -2.38 -14.93 16.50
N SER A 6 -3.21 -15.64 17.26
CA SER A 6 -3.92 -16.84 16.78
C SER A 6 -4.77 -16.55 15.55
N ASP A 7 -5.45 -15.39 15.49
CA ASP A 7 -6.26 -15.01 14.32
C ASP A 7 -5.39 -14.83 13.07
N VAL A 8 -4.17 -14.29 13.24
CA VAL A 8 -3.21 -14.11 12.14
C VAL A 8 -2.63 -15.46 11.70
N GLN A 9 -2.33 -16.36 12.64
CA GLN A 9 -1.85 -17.71 12.34
C GLN A 9 -2.92 -18.56 11.64
N ASP A 10 -4.17 -18.49 12.10
CA ASP A 10 -5.31 -19.13 11.46
C ASP A 10 -5.55 -18.57 10.06
N ALA A 11 -5.39 -17.24 9.88
CA ALA A 11 -5.45 -16.62 8.57
C ALA A 11 -4.34 -17.15 7.65
N ALA A 12 -3.10 -17.28 8.15
CA ALA A 12 -1.99 -17.81 7.36
C ALA A 12 -2.27 -19.25 6.88
N ALA A 13 -2.77 -20.11 7.77
CA ALA A 13 -3.17 -21.46 7.39
C ALA A 13 -4.32 -21.47 6.38
N ARG A 14 -5.30 -20.59 6.54
CA ARG A 14 -6.51 -20.52 5.69
C ARG A 14 -6.23 -20.05 4.28
N ILE A 15 -5.30 -19.09 4.10
CA ILE A 15 -4.96 -18.51 2.79
C ILE A 15 -3.79 -19.24 2.11
N ALA A 16 -3.16 -20.19 2.78
CA ALA A 16 -2.07 -20.98 2.23
C ALA A 16 -2.48 -21.61 0.88
N GLY A 17 -1.58 -21.50 -0.12
CA GLY A 17 -1.81 -22.02 -1.47
C GLY A 17 -2.73 -21.13 -2.36
N THR A 18 -3.41 -20.12 -1.81
CA THR A 18 -4.23 -19.19 -2.59
C THR A 18 -3.55 -17.84 -2.83
N ILE A 19 -2.59 -17.50 -1.99
CA ILE A 19 -1.71 -16.34 -2.14
C ILE A 19 -0.26 -16.80 -2.33
N LEU A 20 0.58 -15.90 -2.82
CA LEU A 20 2.00 -16.15 -2.97
C LEU A 20 2.71 -15.87 -1.63
N ARG A 21 3.54 -16.81 -1.14
CA ARG A 21 4.54 -16.53 -0.11
C ARG A 21 5.67 -15.75 -0.77
N THR A 22 5.60 -14.43 -0.65
CA THR A 22 6.53 -13.52 -1.36
C THR A 22 7.91 -13.52 -0.71
N PRO A 23 8.98 -13.22 -1.47
CA PRO A 23 10.33 -13.19 -0.91
C PRO A 23 10.49 -12.17 0.22
N THR A 24 11.27 -12.55 1.24
CA THR A 24 11.85 -11.67 2.26
C THR A 24 13.35 -11.63 2.02
N VAL A 25 13.88 -10.49 1.58
CA VAL A 25 15.26 -10.39 1.09
C VAL A 25 16.02 -9.18 1.65
N PRO A 26 17.30 -9.32 2.00
CA PRO A 26 18.15 -8.17 2.32
C PRO A 26 18.46 -7.35 1.07
N SER A 27 18.57 -6.03 1.25
CA SER A 27 18.97 -5.11 0.17
C SER A 27 20.27 -4.39 0.51
N ALA A 28 21.40 -4.92 0.03
CA ALA A 28 22.72 -4.35 0.29
C ALA A 28 22.84 -2.90 -0.20
N ILE A 29 22.21 -2.57 -1.35
CA ILE A 29 22.26 -1.22 -1.91
C ILE A 29 21.49 -0.22 -1.06
N LEU A 30 20.27 -0.58 -0.63
CA LEU A 30 19.47 0.29 0.23
C LEU A 30 20.10 0.41 1.61
N SER A 31 20.68 -0.66 2.14
CA SER A 31 21.41 -0.62 3.41
C SER A 31 22.56 0.39 3.36
N ARG A 32 23.39 0.34 2.31
CA ARG A 32 24.48 1.30 2.12
C ARG A 32 23.97 2.74 1.99
N LEU A 33 22.87 2.96 1.28
CA LEU A 33 22.33 4.30 1.03
C LEU A 33 21.62 4.89 2.26
N THR A 34 21.07 4.07 3.13
CA THR A 34 20.30 4.52 4.31
C THR A 34 21.09 4.49 5.62
N GLY A 35 22.14 3.68 5.70
CA GLY A 35 22.87 3.41 6.94
C GLY A 35 22.18 2.41 7.88
N ALA A 36 21.03 1.85 7.49
CA ALA A 36 20.32 0.77 8.18
C ALA A 36 20.56 -0.57 7.47
N GLU A 37 20.41 -1.69 8.15
CA GLU A 37 20.32 -3.00 7.50
C GLU A 37 18.88 -3.22 6.99
N VAL A 38 18.66 -3.07 5.68
CA VAL A 38 17.32 -3.07 5.07
C VAL A 38 16.93 -4.46 4.61
N ILE A 39 15.76 -4.92 5.09
CA ILE A 39 15.11 -6.18 4.70
C ILE A 39 13.79 -5.85 4.01
N LEU A 40 13.62 -6.32 2.77
CA LEU A 40 12.41 -6.08 1.97
C LEU A 40 11.49 -7.29 2.01
N LYS A 41 10.17 -7.07 2.18
CA LYS A 41 9.10 -8.04 1.92
C LYS A 41 8.37 -7.64 0.65
N LEU A 42 8.43 -8.47 -0.39
CA LEU A 42 8.05 -8.10 -1.76
C LEU A 42 6.58 -8.44 -2.08
N ASP A 43 5.62 -7.86 -1.36
CA ASP A 43 4.19 -8.10 -1.60
C ASP A 43 3.63 -7.40 -2.86
N ASN A 44 4.43 -6.56 -3.51
CA ASN A 44 4.19 -6.11 -4.88
C ASN A 44 4.23 -7.25 -5.92
N LEU A 45 4.74 -8.42 -5.55
CA LEU A 45 4.79 -9.63 -6.40
C LEU A 45 3.57 -10.53 -6.26
N GLN A 46 2.60 -10.21 -5.41
CA GLN A 46 1.33 -10.93 -5.36
C GLN A 46 0.64 -10.91 -6.74
N ALA A 47 -0.25 -11.86 -7.02
CA ALA A 47 -0.91 -12.00 -8.33
C ALA A 47 -1.71 -10.76 -8.77
N VAL A 48 -2.26 -9.99 -7.81
CA VAL A 48 -2.87 -8.67 -8.11
C VAL A 48 -1.90 -7.49 -7.85
N GLY A 49 -0.61 -7.76 -7.67
CA GLY A 49 0.41 -6.73 -7.49
C GLY A 49 0.38 -6.03 -6.14
N SER A 50 -0.28 -6.57 -5.10
CA SER A 50 -0.31 -5.95 -3.78
C SER A 50 -0.73 -6.89 -2.65
N PHE A 51 -0.35 -6.52 -1.41
CA PHE A 51 -0.71 -7.20 -0.16
C PHE A 51 -2.22 -7.37 0.07
N LYS A 52 -3.06 -6.58 -0.61
CA LYS A 52 -4.52 -6.58 -0.42
C LYS A 52 -5.15 -7.95 -0.65
N GLU A 53 -4.51 -8.81 -1.41
CA GLU A 53 -4.95 -10.20 -1.59
C GLU A 53 -5.07 -10.95 -0.28
N ARG A 54 -4.15 -10.77 0.66
CA ARG A 54 -4.09 -11.52 1.92
C ARG A 54 -5.38 -11.33 2.74
N GLY A 55 -5.74 -10.08 2.99
CA GLY A 55 -6.95 -9.74 3.74
C GLY A 55 -8.22 -10.11 2.99
N ALA A 56 -8.28 -9.90 1.67
CA ALA A 56 -9.42 -10.30 0.84
C ALA A 56 -9.59 -11.83 0.85
N ALA A 57 -8.52 -12.59 0.66
CA ALA A 57 -8.54 -14.05 0.71
C ALA A 57 -9.08 -14.57 2.05
N ASN A 58 -8.54 -14.04 3.16
CA ASN A 58 -8.95 -14.46 4.50
C ASN A 58 -10.42 -14.12 4.78
N ARG A 59 -10.86 -12.90 4.48
CA ARG A 59 -12.25 -12.47 4.74
C ARG A 59 -13.25 -13.26 3.92
N LEU A 60 -12.97 -13.48 2.65
CA LEU A 60 -13.84 -14.27 1.77
C LEU A 60 -13.88 -15.75 2.15
N ALA A 61 -12.79 -16.29 2.70
CA ALA A 61 -12.74 -17.66 3.17
C ALA A 61 -13.56 -17.92 4.44
N LEU A 62 -13.91 -16.88 5.18
CA LEU A 62 -14.74 -16.92 6.39
C LEU A 62 -16.22 -16.71 6.14
N LEU A 63 -16.63 -16.50 4.89
CA LEU A 63 -18.04 -16.36 4.55
C LEU A 63 -18.76 -17.70 4.70
N SER A 64 -19.96 -17.67 5.28
CA SER A 64 -20.88 -18.80 5.29
C SER A 64 -21.36 -19.12 3.87
N GLU A 65 -21.90 -20.32 3.67
CA GLU A 65 -22.49 -20.70 2.37
C GLU A 65 -23.61 -19.74 1.93
N ASP A 66 -24.37 -19.23 2.89
CA ASP A 66 -25.46 -18.29 2.63
C ASP A 66 -24.90 -16.92 2.19
N GLU A 67 -23.87 -16.43 2.86
CA GLU A 67 -23.15 -15.22 2.46
C GLU A 67 -22.50 -15.38 1.07
N CYS A 68 -21.92 -16.54 0.78
CA CYS A 68 -21.35 -16.84 -0.55
C CYS A 68 -22.43 -16.81 -1.65
N ARG A 69 -23.62 -17.37 -1.37
CA ARG A 69 -24.76 -17.34 -2.33
C ARG A 69 -25.27 -15.92 -2.60
N ARG A 70 -25.30 -15.07 -1.58
CA ARG A 70 -25.71 -13.67 -1.73
C ARG A 70 -24.72 -12.86 -2.56
N GLY A 71 -23.44 -13.21 -2.48
CA GLY A 71 -22.35 -12.47 -3.12
C GLY A 71 -21.82 -11.32 -2.27
N VAL A 72 -20.79 -10.66 -2.79
CA VAL A 72 -20.07 -9.62 -2.05
C VAL A 72 -20.07 -8.29 -2.79
N VAL A 73 -19.93 -7.21 -2.02
CA VAL A 73 -19.73 -5.86 -2.55
C VAL A 73 -18.54 -5.20 -1.86
N ALA A 74 -17.73 -4.46 -2.62
CA ALA A 74 -16.67 -3.62 -2.09
C ALA A 74 -16.63 -2.28 -2.81
N MET A 75 -16.15 -1.24 -2.12
CA MET A 75 -15.83 0.04 -2.74
C MET A 75 -14.32 0.20 -2.79
N SER A 76 -13.78 0.26 -3.99
CA SER A 76 -12.37 0.57 -4.24
C SER A 76 -12.10 0.77 -5.72
N ALA A 77 -11.28 1.76 -6.06
CA ALA A 77 -10.75 1.97 -7.42
C ALA A 77 -9.30 1.46 -7.57
N GLY A 78 -8.80 0.63 -6.65
CA GLY A 78 -7.39 0.22 -6.63
C GLY A 78 -7.19 -1.24 -6.20
N ASN A 79 -6.12 -1.47 -5.43
CA ASN A 79 -5.64 -2.79 -5.04
C ASN A 79 -6.67 -3.67 -4.33
N HIS A 80 -7.52 -3.08 -3.48
CA HIS A 80 -8.55 -3.84 -2.77
C HIS A 80 -9.62 -4.39 -3.74
N ALA A 81 -10.01 -3.61 -4.73
CA ALA A 81 -10.95 -4.04 -5.78
C ALA A 81 -10.47 -5.33 -6.47
N GLN A 82 -9.22 -5.34 -6.89
CA GLN A 82 -8.61 -6.49 -7.57
C GLN A 82 -8.46 -7.70 -6.64
N GLY A 83 -8.04 -7.47 -5.38
CA GLY A 83 -7.94 -8.53 -4.37
C GLY A 83 -9.29 -9.21 -4.12
N VAL A 84 -10.36 -8.44 -3.90
CA VAL A 84 -11.71 -8.99 -3.71
C VAL A 84 -12.19 -9.70 -4.97
N ALA A 85 -12.06 -9.08 -6.16
CA ALA A 85 -12.50 -9.66 -7.42
C ALA A 85 -11.83 -11.01 -7.70
N ARG A 86 -10.49 -11.09 -7.56
CA ARG A 86 -9.73 -12.34 -7.78
C ARG A 86 -10.17 -13.44 -6.82
N HIS A 87 -10.20 -13.16 -5.52
CA HIS A 87 -10.49 -14.19 -4.53
C HIS A 87 -11.97 -14.58 -4.51
N ALA A 88 -12.89 -13.68 -4.86
CA ALA A 88 -14.28 -14.04 -5.11
C ALA A 88 -14.40 -15.00 -6.29
N LYS A 89 -13.72 -14.72 -7.42
CA LYS A 89 -13.68 -15.62 -8.59
C LYS A 89 -13.15 -17.01 -8.24
N LEU A 90 -12.05 -17.09 -7.50
CA LEU A 90 -11.45 -18.35 -7.08
C LEU A 90 -12.38 -19.21 -6.22
N ARG A 91 -13.33 -18.58 -5.54
CA ARG A 91 -14.32 -19.23 -4.66
C ARG A 91 -15.71 -19.37 -5.29
N GLY A 92 -15.89 -18.95 -6.55
CA GLY A 92 -17.21 -18.96 -7.21
C GLY A 92 -18.22 -17.99 -6.62
N ILE A 93 -17.76 -16.92 -5.94
CA ILE A 93 -18.62 -15.91 -5.30
C ILE A 93 -18.81 -14.74 -6.28
N ALA A 94 -20.07 -14.31 -6.47
CA ALA A 94 -20.35 -13.11 -7.26
C ALA A 94 -19.82 -11.86 -6.54
N ALA A 95 -19.02 -11.05 -7.23
CA ALA A 95 -18.44 -9.83 -6.68
C ALA A 95 -18.91 -8.60 -7.45
N THR A 96 -19.40 -7.60 -6.71
CA THR A 96 -19.72 -6.27 -7.23
C THR A 96 -18.71 -5.26 -6.67
N ILE A 97 -18.04 -4.51 -7.54
CA ILE A 97 -17.07 -3.49 -7.14
C ILE A 97 -17.58 -2.12 -7.55
N VAL A 98 -17.81 -1.25 -6.58
CA VAL A 98 -18.25 0.13 -6.81
C VAL A 98 -17.04 1.04 -6.90
N MET A 99 -16.97 1.84 -7.95
CA MET A 99 -15.91 2.81 -8.23
C MET A 99 -16.50 4.18 -8.59
N PRO A 100 -15.81 5.29 -8.33
CA PRO A 100 -16.22 6.60 -8.86
C PRO A 100 -16.32 6.62 -10.38
N LEU A 101 -17.17 7.49 -10.92
CA LEU A 101 -17.42 7.64 -12.38
C LEU A 101 -16.15 7.92 -13.18
N PHE A 102 -15.24 8.72 -12.62
CA PHE A 102 -13.98 9.13 -13.29
C PHE A 102 -12.80 8.18 -13.04
N THR A 103 -13.08 6.95 -12.57
CA THR A 103 -12.01 5.95 -12.39
C THR A 103 -11.35 5.62 -13.74
N PRO A 104 -10.01 5.66 -13.84
CA PRO A 104 -9.30 5.33 -15.07
C PRO A 104 -9.69 3.96 -15.64
N LEU A 105 -9.90 3.90 -16.95
CA LEU A 105 -10.35 2.69 -17.64
C LEU A 105 -9.46 1.47 -17.36
N ALA A 106 -8.15 1.67 -17.24
CA ALA A 106 -7.21 0.59 -16.90
C ALA A 106 -7.52 -0.07 -15.55
N LYS A 107 -7.93 0.71 -14.53
CA LYS A 107 -8.33 0.19 -13.21
C LYS A 107 -9.66 -0.56 -13.28
N VAL A 108 -10.63 -0.02 -14.06
CA VAL A 108 -11.94 -0.66 -14.30
C VAL A 108 -11.73 -2.00 -15.00
N SER A 109 -11.02 -1.99 -16.13
CA SER A 109 -10.76 -3.20 -16.94
C SER A 109 -9.94 -4.24 -16.18
N GLY A 110 -8.91 -3.80 -15.43
CA GLY A 110 -8.10 -4.68 -14.60
C GLY A 110 -8.92 -5.40 -13.52
N THR A 111 -9.92 -4.74 -12.93
CA THR A 111 -10.82 -5.35 -11.95
C THR A 111 -11.84 -6.28 -12.63
N ALA A 112 -12.43 -5.85 -13.76
CA ALA A 112 -13.37 -6.66 -14.52
C ALA A 112 -12.74 -7.94 -15.09
N ALA A 113 -11.46 -7.92 -15.44
CA ALA A 113 -10.72 -9.10 -15.91
C ALA A 113 -10.68 -10.24 -14.88
N TRP A 114 -10.78 -9.91 -13.59
CA TRP A 114 -10.95 -10.90 -12.52
C TRP A 114 -12.40 -11.41 -12.38
N GLY A 115 -13.33 -10.97 -13.23
CA GLY A 115 -14.71 -11.47 -13.27
C GLY A 115 -15.68 -10.73 -12.36
N ALA A 116 -15.29 -9.63 -11.74
CA ALA A 116 -16.20 -8.82 -10.93
C ALA A 116 -17.10 -7.93 -11.81
N LYS A 117 -18.34 -7.71 -11.36
CA LYS A 117 -19.22 -6.66 -11.89
C LYS A 117 -18.73 -5.32 -11.38
N VAL A 118 -18.27 -4.44 -12.26
CA VAL A 118 -17.89 -3.08 -11.89
C VAL A 118 -19.08 -2.15 -12.06
N VAL A 119 -19.40 -1.38 -11.01
CA VAL A 119 -20.45 -0.37 -10.99
C VAL A 119 -19.79 0.99 -10.81
N LEU A 120 -19.91 1.85 -11.81
CA LEU A 120 -19.42 3.23 -11.73
C LEU A 120 -20.55 4.10 -11.14
N HIS A 121 -20.28 4.73 -9.97
CA HIS A 121 -21.27 5.54 -9.28
C HIS A 121 -20.63 6.66 -8.45
N GLY A 122 -21.24 7.86 -8.54
CA GLY A 122 -20.75 9.06 -7.84
C GLY A 122 -19.45 9.62 -8.41
N GLU A 123 -19.12 10.82 -8.03
CA GLU A 123 -17.89 11.51 -8.45
C GLU A 123 -16.74 11.28 -7.47
N THR A 124 -17.07 10.96 -6.21
CA THR A 124 -16.13 10.83 -5.10
C THR A 124 -16.11 9.40 -4.53
N LEU A 125 -15.03 9.06 -3.82
CA LEU A 125 -14.95 7.81 -3.05
C LEU A 125 -16.05 7.72 -1.98
N VAL A 126 -16.48 8.85 -1.42
CA VAL A 126 -17.54 8.89 -0.39
C VAL A 126 -18.88 8.48 -0.99
N GLU A 127 -19.23 9.01 -2.16
CA GLU A 127 -20.48 8.65 -2.86
C GLU A 127 -20.46 7.20 -3.33
N ALA A 128 -19.32 6.73 -3.87
CA ALA A 128 -19.16 5.33 -4.24
C ALA A 128 -19.28 4.40 -3.03
N ALA A 129 -18.76 4.79 -1.86
CA ALA A 129 -18.90 4.05 -0.61
C ALA A 129 -20.35 4.00 -0.12
N ALA A 130 -21.07 5.12 -0.18
CA ALA A 130 -22.48 5.17 0.17
C ALA A 130 -23.32 4.25 -0.73
N HIS A 131 -23.02 4.21 -2.03
CA HIS A 131 -23.69 3.30 -2.96
C HIS A 131 -23.38 1.83 -2.68
N ALA A 132 -22.10 1.49 -2.38
CA ALA A 132 -21.75 0.13 -1.99
C ALA A 132 -22.45 -0.31 -0.69
N ALA A 133 -22.58 0.58 0.28
CA ALA A 133 -23.36 0.33 1.51
C ALA A 133 -24.86 0.16 1.21
N HIS A 134 -25.42 0.93 0.28
CA HIS A 134 -26.80 0.77 -0.20
C HIS A 134 -27.01 -0.61 -0.83
N LEU A 135 -26.14 -1.06 -1.72
CA LEU A 135 -26.22 -2.39 -2.33
C LEU A 135 -26.11 -3.50 -1.28
N ALA A 136 -25.23 -3.33 -0.29
CA ALA A 136 -25.14 -4.27 0.82
C ALA A 136 -26.45 -4.40 1.61
N ALA A 137 -27.08 -3.28 1.93
CA ALA A 137 -28.30 -3.24 2.73
C ALA A 137 -29.54 -3.69 1.93
N HIS A 138 -29.67 -3.25 0.67
CA HIS A 138 -30.86 -3.48 -0.15
C HIS A 138 -30.83 -4.84 -0.85
N ASP A 139 -29.70 -5.21 -1.43
CA ASP A 139 -29.53 -6.46 -2.20
C ASP A 139 -29.01 -7.61 -1.33
N GLY A 140 -28.74 -7.36 -0.04
CA GLY A 140 -28.24 -8.34 0.90
C GLY A 140 -26.80 -8.79 0.65
N LEU A 141 -26.01 -8.06 -0.14
CA LEU A 141 -24.62 -8.38 -0.44
C LEU A 141 -23.75 -8.21 0.81
N VAL A 142 -22.72 -9.04 0.95
CA VAL A 142 -21.77 -8.90 2.06
C VAL A 142 -20.74 -7.83 1.74
N PHE A 143 -20.68 -6.77 2.54
CA PHE A 143 -19.69 -5.71 2.35
C PHE A 143 -18.30 -6.19 2.81
N ILE A 144 -17.31 -6.06 1.93
CA ILE A 144 -15.91 -6.40 2.22
C ILE A 144 -15.13 -5.10 2.45
N SER A 145 -14.82 -4.81 3.71
CA SER A 145 -14.06 -3.61 4.09
C SER A 145 -12.62 -3.67 3.58
N PRO A 146 -12.06 -2.55 3.07
CA PRO A 146 -10.67 -2.50 2.61
C PRO A 146 -9.63 -2.55 3.73
N TYR A 147 -10.00 -2.34 5.01
CA TYR A 147 -9.08 -2.29 6.15
C TYR A 147 -9.74 -2.46 7.52
N ASP A 148 -10.96 -1.93 7.73
CA ASP A 148 -11.61 -1.85 9.05
C ASP A 148 -12.48 -3.10 9.30
N ASP A 149 -11.83 -4.26 9.37
CA ASP A 149 -12.41 -5.58 9.57
C ASP A 149 -11.32 -6.49 10.17
N TYR A 150 -11.59 -7.15 11.30
CA TYR A 150 -10.60 -7.99 11.99
C TYR A 150 -10.10 -9.16 11.15
N ALA A 151 -10.96 -9.76 10.32
CA ALA A 151 -10.54 -10.82 9.41
C ALA A 151 -9.63 -10.29 8.30
N VAL A 152 -9.90 -9.08 7.79
CA VAL A 152 -9.01 -8.40 6.85
C VAL A 152 -7.66 -8.09 7.51
N MET A 153 -7.65 -7.50 8.72
CA MET A 153 -6.42 -7.23 9.47
C MET A 153 -5.60 -8.50 9.71
N ALA A 154 -6.26 -9.61 10.11
CA ALA A 154 -5.60 -10.90 10.32
C ALA A 154 -4.92 -11.41 9.06
N GLY A 155 -5.60 -11.36 7.92
CA GLY A 155 -5.03 -11.71 6.63
C GLY A 155 -3.81 -10.85 6.28
N GLN A 156 -3.87 -9.53 6.50
CA GLN A 156 -2.74 -8.62 6.26
C GLN A 156 -1.54 -8.91 7.18
N GLY A 157 -1.80 -9.33 8.41
CA GLY A 157 -0.77 -9.70 9.39
C GLY A 157 0.10 -10.87 8.98
N THR A 158 -0.39 -11.75 8.09
CA THR A 158 0.37 -12.87 7.55
C THR A 158 1.63 -12.43 6.81
N LEU A 159 1.65 -11.22 6.26
CA LEU A 159 2.84 -10.61 5.66
C LEU A 159 3.99 -10.52 6.68
N ALA A 160 3.71 -10.03 7.88
CA ALA A 160 4.71 -9.90 8.93
C ALA A 160 5.11 -11.26 9.51
N LEU A 161 4.18 -12.22 9.66
CA LEU A 161 4.53 -13.58 10.04
C LEU A 161 5.58 -14.18 9.11
N GLU A 162 5.31 -14.16 7.79
CA GLU A 162 6.26 -14.65 6.79
C GLU A 162 7.60 -13.90 6.87
N MET A 163 7.58 -12.59 7.12
CA MET A 163 8.79 -11.79 7.21
C MET A 163 9.65 -12.18 8.42
N PHE A 164 9.03 -12.50 9.57
CA PHE A 164 9.73 -12.98 10.76
C PHE A 164 10.20 -14.42 10.65
N GLU A 165 9.50 -15.27 9.88
CA GLU A 165 9.88 -16.66 9.65
C GLU A 165 11.02 -16.79 8.63
N ASP A 166 10.99 -16.01 7.54
CA ASP A 166 11.90 -16.11 6.40
C ASP A 166 13.12 -15.20 6.51
N GLY A 167 13.02 -14.15 7.33
CA GLY A 167 14.04 -13.11 7.47
C GLY A 167 14.83 -13.17 8.78
N PRO A 168 15.84 -12.33 8.91
CA PRO A 168 16.53 -12.14 10.16
C PRO A 168 15.64 -11.39 11.16
N ARG A 169 15.97 -11.48 12.47
CA ARG A 169 15.29 -10.71 13.50
C ARG A 169 15.39 -9.21 13.20
N LEU A 170 14.27 -8.51 13.25
CA LEU A 170 14.19 -7.08 13.00
C LEU A 170 14.23 -6.28 14.30
N ASP A 171 14.89 -5.13 14.28
CA ASP A 171 14.79 -4.12 15.34
C ASP A 171 13.54 -3.27 15.15
N VAL A 172 13.23 -2.95 13.87
CA VAL A 172 12.10 -2.09 13.48
C VAL A 172 11.38 -2.67 12.26
N LEU A 173 10.05 -2.58 12.26
CA LEU A 173 9.21 -2.82 11.09
C LEU A 173 8.47 -1.52 10.74
N LEU A 174 8.82 -0.90 9.61
CA LEU A 174 8.18 0.31 9.09
C LEU A 174 7.02 -0.08 8.17
N VAL A 175 5.79 0.31 8.52
CA VAL A 175 4.59 -0.10 7.77
C VAL A 175 3.80 1.11 7.29
N PRO A 176 3.47 1.21 5.97
CA PRO A 176 2.60 2.27 5.46
C PRO A 176 1.21 2.26 6.09
N ILE A 177 0.68 3.45 6.41
CA ILE A 177 -0.66 3.64 6.96
C ILE A 177 -1.54 4.42 5.98
N GLY A 178 -2.56 3.75 5.42
CA GLY A 178 -3.78 4.38 4.91
C GLY A 178 -4.90 4.22 5.94
N GLY A 179 -5.85 3.32 5.71
CA GLY A 179 -6.91 3.00 6.68
C GLY A 179 -6.49 2.17 7.90
N GLY A 180 -5.24 1.70 7.96
CA GLY A 180 -4.66 1.05 9.13
C GLY A 180 -4.69 -0.49 9.13
N GLY A 181 -5.33 -1.16 8.15
CA GLY A 181 -5.49 -2.62 8.16
C GLY A 181 -4.16 -3.40 8.12
N LEU A 182 -3.20 -2.97 7.27
CA LEU A 182 -1.90 -3.62 7.16
C LEU A 182 -1.11 -3.51 8.47
N ILE A 183 -0.92 -2.30 8.98
CA ILE A 183 -0.14 -2.08 10.19
C ILE A 183 -0.77 -2.76 11.40
N SER A 184 -2.11 -2.79 11.48
CA SER A 184 -2.83 -3.48 12.57
C SER A 184 -2.49 -4.96 12.58
N GLY A 185 -2.59 -5.65 11.45
CA GLY A 185 -2.23 -7.07 11.35
C GLY A 185 -0.75 -7.31 11.62
N CYS A 186 0.14 -6.51 11.02
CA CYS A 186 1.59 -6.62 11.23
C CYS A 186 1.99 -6.38 12.71
N ALA A 187 1.36 -5.42 13.38
CA ALA A 187 1.67 -5.10 14.76
C ALA A 187 1.22 -6.21 15.73
N VAL A 188 0.07 -6.83 15.47
CA VAL A 188 -0.39 -8.01 16.23
C VAL A 188 0.56 -9.18 16.03
N ALA A 189 0.98 -9.47 14.79
CA ALA A 189 1.95 -10.51 14.50
C ALA A 189 3.29 -10.24 15.22
N ALA A 190 3.82 -9.02 15.11
CA ALA A 190 5.07 -8.62 15.77
C ALA A 190 5.00 -8.77 17.28
N ALA A 191 3.94 -8.29 17.92
CA ALA A 191 3.75 -8.39 19.36
C ALA A 191 3.72 -9.84 19.87
N GLY A 192 3.21 -10.78 19.02
CA GLY A 192 3.12 -12.18 19.38
C GLY A 192 4.38 -13.00 19.12
N VAL A 193 5.11 -12.74 18.00
CA VAL A 193 6.28 -13.56 17.62
C VAL A 193 7.62 -12.89 17.85
N CYS A 194 7.68 -11.55 17.79
CA CYS A 194 8.90 -10.76 17.96
C CYS A 194 8.64 -9.50 18.79
N PRO A 195 8.29 -9.61 20.10
CA PRO A 195 7.82 -8.48 20.91
C PRO A 195 8.86 -7.37 21.12
N THR A 196 10.11 -7.63 20.76
CA THR A 196 11.20 -6.62 20.80
C THR A 196 11.30 -5.81 19.50
N THR A 197 10.61 -6.20 18.44
CA THR A 197 10.56 -5.44 17.19
C THR A 197 9.62 -4.24 17.36
N GLU A 198 10.13 -3.04 17.19
CA GLU A 198 9.31 -1.83 17.18
C GLU A 198 8.52 -1.73 15.88
N VAL A 199 7.19 -1.69 15.95
CA VAL A 199 6.35 -1.40 14.79
C VAL A 199 6.08 0.09 14.72
N ILE A 200 6.51 0.72 13.62
CA ILE A 200 6.36 2.16 13.38
C ILE A 200 5.57 2.36 12.10
N GLY A 201 4.54 3.18 12.18
CA GLY A 201 3.72 3.54 11.04
C GLY A 201 4.36 4.64 10.20
N VAL A 202 4.08 4.61 8.88
CA VAL A 202 4.49 5.66 7.96
C VAL A 202 3.26 6.22 7.26
N GLN A 203 2.99 7.50 7.45
CA GLN A 203 2.02 8.27 6.67
C GLN A 203 2.73 9.22 5.72
N VAL A 204 2.08 9.59 4.61
CA VAL A 204 2.57 10.65 3.72
C VAL A 204 2.02 11.99 4.16
N ALA A 205 2.78 13.06 3.93
CA ALA A 205 2.47 14.39 4.43
C ALA A 205 1.01 14.83 4.15
N PRO A 206 0.45 14.69 2.93
CA PRO A 206 -0.94 15.10 2.68
C PRO A 206 -1.99 14.28 3.45
N TYR A 207 -1.65 13.12 3.99
CA TYR A 207 -2.59 12.21 4.67
C TYR A 207 -2.03 11.72 6.01
N SER A 208 -1.53 12.65 6.83
CA SER A 208 -0.85 12.37 8.11
C SER A 208 -1.70 12.68 9.35
N ALA A 209 -3.02 12.65 9.24
CA ALA A 209 -3.92 12.99 10.34
C ALA A 209 -3.69 12.18 11.62
N LEU A 210 -3.36 10.89 11.51
CA LEU A 210 -3.08 10.05 12.68
C LEU A 210 -1.79 10.48 13.37
N ALA A 211 -0.72 10.72 12.61
CA ALA A 211 0.57 11.17 13.14
C ALA A 211 0.43 12.52 13.85
N GLN A 212 -0.33 13.44 13.28
CA GLN A 212 -0.57 14.77 13.86
C GLN A 212 -1.38 14.69 15.17
N ARG A 213 -2.48 13.93 15.18
CA ARG A 213 -3.41 13.89 16.32
C ARG A 213 -2.92 13.09 17.50
N HIS A 214 -2.12 12.05 17.26
CA HIS A 214 -1.80 11.05 18.30
C HIS A 214 -0.30 10.79 18.50
N TYR A 215 0.57 11.28 17.60
CA TYR A 215 2.01 10.98 17.64
C TYR A 215 2.89 12.24 17.54
N GLY A 216 2.30 13.42 17.72
CA GLY A 216 3.05 14.68 17.84
C GLY A 216 3.69 15.21 16.57
N ALA A 217 3.30 14.72 15.39
CA ALA A 217 3.76 15.30 14.13
C ALA A 217 3.24 16.72 13.96
N ALA A 218 4.01 17.55 13.24
CA ALA A 218 3.63 18.93 12.96
C ALA A 218 2.27 19.01 12.25
N ALA A 219 1.42 19.93 12.71
CA ALA A 219 0.10 20.13 12.12
C ALA A 219 0.21 20.80 10.75
N HIS A 220 -0.50 20.28 9.78
CA HIS A 220 -0.73 20.85 8.45
C HIS A 220 -2.07 20.40 7.90
N GLU A 221 -2.53 21.00 6.82
CA GLU A 221 -3.79 20.64 6.19
C GLU A 221 -3.74 19.21 5.65
N VAL A 222 -4.79 18.44 5.95
CA VAL A 222 -4.92 17.04 5.52
C VAL A 222 -5.78 16.96 4.27
N GLY A 223 -5.20 16.42 3.20
CA GLY A 223 -5.84 16.25 1.90
C GLY A 223 -4.96 16.73 0.74
N GLY A 224 -5.50 16.63 -0.45
CA GLY A 224 -4.80 17.03 -1.66
C GLY A 224 -4.25 15.86 -2.47
N SER A 225 -3.36 16.17 -3.42
CA SER A 225 -2.77 15.18 -4.32
C SER A 225 -1.58 14.48 -3.67
N THR A 226 -1.48 13.17 -3.86
CA THR A 226 -0.31 12.37 -3.49
C THR A 226 -0.07 11.28 -4.52
N ILE A 227 1.20 10.94 -4.76
CA ILE A 227 1.58 9.77 -5.56
C ILE A 227 1.29 8.44 -4.81
N ALA A 228 1.15 8.50 -3.50
CA ALA A 228 0.84 7.36 -2.65
C ALA A 228 -0.68 7.12 -2.53
N GLU A 229 -1.39 7.04 -3.66
CA GLU A 229 -2.86 6.92 -3.73
C GLU A 229 -3.40 5.78 -2.85
N GLY A 230 -2.68 4.64 -2.75
CA GLY A 230 -3.10 3.48 -1.96
C GLY A 230 -3.18 3.73 -0.45
N ILE A 231 -2.58 4.82 0.04
CA ILE A 231 -2.64 5.26 1.44
C ILE A 231 -3.22 6.68 1.59
N ALA A 232 -3.85 7.22 0.55
CA ALA A 232 -4.54 8.52 0.58
C ALA A 232 -5.88 8.42 1.34
N VAL A 233 -5.82 8.11 2.62
CA VAL A 233 -6.98 7.95 3.50
C VAL A 233 -6.92 9.00 4.60
N ARG A 234 -7.98 9.82 4.73
CA ARG A 234 -8.02 10.94 5.69
C ARG A 234 -7.96 10.46 7.15
N ASP A 235 -8.75 9.44 7.47
CA ASP A 235 -8.84 8.89 8.81
C ASP A 235 -8.71 7.37 8.78
N VAL A 236 -7.98 6.81 9.71
CA VAL A 236 -7.93 5.36 9.93
C VAL A 236 -9.31 4.83 10.39
N GLY A 237 -9.56 3.54 10.20
CA GLY A 237 -10.79 2.91 10.65
C GLY A 237 -10.97 2.96 12.16
N LEU A 238 -12.18 2.71 12.62
CA LEU A 238 -12.49 2.73 14.06
C LEU A 238 -11.82 1.56 14.79
N GLU A 239 -11.86 0.37 14.21
CA GLU A 239 -11.27 -0.83 14.80
C GLU A 239 -9.74 -0.85 14.59
N THR A 240 -9.26 -0.45 13.40
CA THR A 240 -7.82 -0.34 13.15
C THR A 240 -7.15 0.65 14.09
N ARG A 241 -7.81 1.78 14.42
CA ARG A 241 -7.29 2.77 15.38
C ARG A 241 -7.08 2.19 16.78
N LYS A 242 -7.99 1.33 17.25
CA LYS A 242 -7.85 0.65 18.56
C LYS A 242 -6.61 -0.25 18.59
N VAL A 243 -6.38 -1.00 17.49
CA VAL A 243 -5.23 -1.89 17.38
C VAL A 243 -3.93 -1.09 17.28
N ILE A 244 -3.91 -0.04 16.46
CA ILE A 244 -2.76 0.86 16.31
C ILE A 244 -2.38 1.48 17.66
N ALA A 245 -3.35 2.05 18.37
CA ALA A 245 -3.09 2.66 19.69
C ALA A 245 -2.50 1.67 20.71
N ARG A 246 -2.78 0.38 20.57
CA ARG A 246 -2.28 -0.66 21.49
C ARG A 246 -0.90 -1.18 21.15
N TYR A 247 -0.58 -1.33 19.86
CA TYR A 247 0.58 -2.12 19.40
C TYR A 247 1.60 -1.34 18.59
N VAL A 248 1.25 -0.16 18.07
CA VAL A 248 2.15 0.65 17.25
C VAL A 248 2.91 1.64 18.12
N ARG A 249 4.24 1.60 18.04
CA ARG A 249 5.13 2.39 18.88
C ARG A 249 5.10 3.87 18.53
N ASP A 250 5.03 4.18 17.22
CA ASP A 250 5.13 5.55 16.70
C ASP A 250 4.55 5.64 15.30
N VAL A 251 4.23 6.85 14.83
CA VAL A 251 3.84 7.13 13.44
C VAL A 251 4.63 8.33 12.93
N ILE A 252 5.44 8.08 11.92
CA ILE A 252 6.28 9.09 11.27
C ILE A 252 5.68 9.53 9.94
N VAL A 253 6.09 10.72 9.48
CA VAL A 253 5.58 11.31 8.24
C VAL A 253 6.68 11.37 7.19
N ALA A 254 6.36 10.85 5.99
CA ALA A 254 7.22 10.94 4.82
C ALA A 254 6.78 12.08 3.91
N PRO A 255 7.67 13.02 3.56
CA PRO A 255 7.40 14.03 2.54
C PRO A 255 7.19 13.40 1.16
N GLU A 256 6.31 13.97 0.35
CA GLU A 256 5.97 13.49 -1.01
C GLU A 256 7.22 13.29 -1.89
N ARG A 257 8.17 14.22 -1.82
CA ARG A 257 9.43 14.11 -2.54
C ARG A 257 10.18 12.82 -2.22
N LEU A 258 10.25 12.44 -0.94
CA LEU A 258 10.96 11.20 -0.55
C LEU A 258 10.22 9.94 -0.97
N VAL A 259 8.90 10.00 -1.20
CA VAL A 259 8.15 8.90 -1.81
C VAL A 259 8.60 8.70 -3.27
N GLU A 260 8.77 9.78 -4.04
CA GLU A 260 9.33 9.70 -5.40
C GLU A 260 10.77 9.17 -5.40
N ASP A 261 11.61 9.68 -4.50
CA ASP A 261 13.00 9.22 -4.37
C ASP A 261 13.04 7.73 -4.00
N ALA A 262 12.16 7.27 -3.11
CA ALA A 262 12.03 5.86 -2.74
C ALA A 262 11.59 4.96 -3.91
N ILE A 263 10.62 5.41 -4.75
CA ILE A 263 10.24 4.69 -5.97
C ILE A 263 11.46 4.52 -6.90
N SER A 264 12.21 5.60 -7.12
CA SER A 264 13.41 5.57 -7.98
C SER A 264 14.49 4.66 -7.41
N MET A 265 14.76 4.74 -6.10
CA MET A 265 15.75 3.89 -5.42
C MET A 265 15.36 2.39 -5.45
N LEU A 266 14.07 2.07 -5.30
CA LEU A 266 13.59 0.68 -5.44
C LEU A 266 13.77 0.18 -6.87
N ALA A 267 13.41 0.97 -7.87
CA ALA A 267 13.56 0.59 -9.28
C ALA A 267 15.03 0.46 -9.71
N GLU A 268 15.87 1.46 -9.42
CA GLU A 268 17.28 1.47 -9.84
C GLU A 268 18.17 0.58 -8.97
N GLY A 269 17.95 0.59 -7.66
CA GLY A 269 18.80 -0.10 -6.70
C GLY A 269 18.36 -1.54 -6.43
N ALA A 270 17.13 -1.73 -6.01
CA ALA A 270 16.63 -3.05 -5.63
C ALA A 270 16.02 -3.83 -6.80
N LYS A 271 15.85 -3.22 -7.99
CA LYS A 271 15.18 -3.79 -9.17
C LYS A 271 13.72 -4.18 -8.91
N VAL A 272 13.07 -3.40 -8.07
CA VAL A 272 11.70 -3.62 -7.61
C VAL A 272 10.80 -2.48 -8.08
N VAL A 273 9.71 -2.82 -8.76
CA VAL A 273 8.66 -1.85 -9.12
C VAL A 273 7.72 -1.69 -7.93
N ALA A 274 7.61 -0.47 -7.42
CA ALA A 274 6.70 -0.11 -6.34
C ALA A 274 5.83 1.08 -6.72
N GLU A 275 4.57 1.06 -6.31
CA GLU A 275 3.72 2.25 -6.31
C GLU A 275 4.06 3.17 -5.12
N GLY A 276 3.54 4.40 -5.10
CA GLY A 276 3.84 5.35 -4.02
C GLY A 276 3.52 4.81 -2.62
N ALA A 277 2.40 4.12 -2.46
CA ALA A 277 2.04 3.47 -1.20
C ALA A 277 3.03 2.33 -0.83
N GLY A 278 3.49 1.56 -1.82
CA GLY A 278 4.49 0.50 -1.65
C GLY A 278 5.89 1.03 -1.29
N ALA A 279 6.22 2.24 -1.74
CA ALA A 279 7.49 2.90 -1.46
C ALA A 279 7.51 3.72 -0.15
N ALA A 280 6.33 3.96 0.45
CA ALA A 280 6.20 4.87 1.59
C ALA A 280 7.02 4.43 2.82
N ALA A 281 7.18 3.12 3.08
CA ALA A 281 8.02 2.63 4.17
C ALA A 281 9.49 3.06 4.00
N LEU A 282 10.04 2.91 2.78
CA LEU A 282 11.39 3.40 2.46
C LEU A 282 11.47 4.93 2.55
N ALA A 283 10.45 5.65 2.09
CA ALA A 283 10.39 7.10 2.23
C ALA A 283 10.44 7.56 3.70
N GLY A 284 9.74 6.85 4.60
CA GLY A 284 9.81 7.07 6.05
C GLY A 284 11.21 6.81 6.61
N LEU A 285 11.87 5.75 6.19
CA LEU A 285 13.27 5.47 6.53
C LEU A 285 14.19 6.61 6.09
N LEU A 286 14.03 7.08 4.85
CA LEU A 286 14.83 8.18 4.28
C LEU A 286 14.61 9.50 5.02
N ALA A 287 13.39 9.80 5.47
CA ALA A 287 13.06 11.00 6.23
C ALA A 287 13.71 11.03 7.62
N HIS A 288 14.01 9.86 8.19
CA HIS A 288 14.48 9.71 9.58
C HIS A 288 15.75 8.83 9.67
N ARG A 289 16.68 8.94 8.73
CA ARG A 289 17.87 8.06 8.61
C ARG A 289 18.64 7.89 9.90
N GLU A 290 18.90 8.98 10.62
CA GLU A 290 19.68 8.97 11.87
C GLU A 290 19.03 8.11 12.96
N ARG A 291 17.68 8.09 13.02
CA ARG A 291 16.92 7.26 13.95
C ARG A 291 17.13 5.76 13.72
N PHE A 292 17.35 5.38 12.48
CA PHE A 292 17.41 3.99 12.04
C PHE A 292 18.83 3.50 11.69
N ALA A 293 19.82 4.37 11.78
CA ALA A 293 21.22 4.03 11.48
C ALA A 293 21.68 2.85 12.37
N GLY A 294 22.30 1.84 11.72
CA GLY A 294 22.77 0.62 12.39
C GLY A 294 21.69 -0.36 12.83
N LYS A 295 20.39 -0.04 12.67
CA LYS A 295 19.28 -0.94 12.99
C LYS A 295 18.92 -1.83 11.81
N ARG A 296 18.41 -3.02 12.10
CA ARG A 296 17.79 -3.90 11.10
C ARG A 296 16.33 -3.53 10.92
N VAL A 297 16.02 -2.99 9.72
CA VAL A 297 14.72 -2.40 9.41
C VAL A 297 14.00 -3.20 8.33
N GLY A 298 12.83 -3.72 8.68
CA GLY A 298 11.91 -4.38 7.75
C GLY A 298 11.05 -3.38 7.00
N LEU A 299 10.98 -3.51 5.68
CA LEU A 299 10.18 -2.66 4.78
C LEU A 299 9.27 -3.51 3.92
N PRO A 300 7.96 -3.58 4.18
CA PRO A 300 7.01 -4.17 3.24
C PRO A 300 6.89 -3.29 1.99
N ILE A 301 7.21 -3.84 0.83
CA ILE A 301 6.88 -3.28 -0.48
C ILE A 301 5.48 -3.77 -0.81
N CYS A 302 4.50 -3.06 -0.28
CA CYS A 302 3.13 -3.54 -0.16
C CYS A 302 2.30 -3.45 -1.44
N GLY A 303 2.82 -2.81 -2.52
CA GLY A 303 2.15 -2.75 -3.83
C GLY A 303 3.06 -2.23 -4.93
N GLY A 304 2.78 -2.68 -6.16
CA GLY A 304 3.52 -2.31 -7.38
C GLY A 304 2.64 -1.79 -8.52
N ASN A 305 1.35 -1.54 -8.29
CA ASN A 305 0.38 -1.15 -9.33
C ASN A 305 0.46 0.35 -9.69
N ILE A 306 1.67 0.82 -10.00
CA ILE A 306 1.91 2.19 -10.44
C ILE A 306 1.55 2.36 -11.92
N ASP A 307 0.91 3.48 -12.28
CA ASP A 307 0.72 3.86 -13.69
C ASP A 307 2.09 4.10 -14.34
N VAL A 308 2.29 3.50 -15.52
CA VAL A 308 3.58 3.56 -16.24
C VAL A 308 3.99 5.01 -16.56
N ARG A 309 3.04 5.90 -16.85
CA ARG A 309 3.33 7.33 -17.10
C ARG A 309 3.76 8.05 -15.82
N ILE A 310 3.11 7.70 -14.69
CA ILE A 310 3.51 8.25 -13.39
C ILE A 310 4.93 7.78 -13.06
N MET A 311 5.22 6.49 -13.22
CA MET A 311 6.54 5.93 -12.99
C MET A 311 7.61 6.60 -13.87
N ALA A 312 7.35 6.75 -15.18
CA ALA A 312 8.26 7.44 -16.09
C ALA A 312 8.55 8.88 -15.64
N ASN A 313 7.52 9.63 -15.24
CA ASN A 313 7.66 10.99 -14.75
C ASN A 313 8.46 11.06 -13.44
N VAL A 314 8.25 10.11 -12.52
CA VAL A 314 9.02 10.03 -11.26
C VAL A 314 10.51 9.80 -11.56
N LEU A 315 10.83 8.83 -12.41
CA LEU A 315 12.20 8.53 -12.79
C LEU A 315 12.87 9.72 -13.49
N LEU A 316 12.17 10.39 -14.42
CA LEU A 316 12.68 11.59 -15.08
C LEU A 316 12.95 12.73 -14.09
N ARG A 317 12.03 12.98 -13.15
CA ARG A 317 12.25 13.97 -12.09
C ARG A 317 13.42 13.59 -11.18
N GLY A 318 13.59 12.31 -10.88
CA GLY A 318 14.75 11.79 -10.15
C GLY A 318 16.07 12.14 -10.89
N LEU A 319 16.16 11.81 -12.17
CA LEU A 319 17.34 12.11 -13.01
C LEU A 319 17.65 13.61 -13.07
N LEU A 320 16.63 14.47 -13.14
CA LEU A 320 16.80 15.92 -13.10
C LEU A 320 17.36 16.40 -11.76
N ARG A 321 16.81 15.88 -10.64
CA ARG A 321 17.29 16.24 -9.29
C ARG A 321 18.72 15.80 -9.03
N ASP A 322 19.10 14.66 -9.55
CA ASP A 322 20.44 14.10 -9.40
C ASP A 322 21.47 14.72 -10.38
N GLY A 323 21.06 15.66 -11.23
CA GLY A 323 21.92 16.26 -12.25
C GLY A 323 22.32 15.30 -13.38
N ARG A 324 21.67 14.12 -13.48
CA ARG A 324 21.91 13.10 -14.53
C ARG A 324 21.16 13.41 -15.83
N LEU A 325 20.20 14.32 -15.77
CA LEU A 325 19.44 14.83 -16.91
C LEU A 325 19.32 16.35 -16.78
N LEU A 326 19.59 17.05 -17.87
CA LEU A 326 19.38 18.48 -17.99
C LEU A 326 18.29 18.76 -19.03
N ARG A 327 17.32 19.60 -18.67
CA ARG A 327 16.31 20.09 -19.62
C ARG A 327 16.57 21.56 -19.89
N LEU A 328 16.95 21.88 -21.13
CA LEU A 328 17.08 23.26 -21.60
C LEU A 328 15.86 23.65 -22.41
N ARG A 329 15.30 24.82 -22.13
CA ARG A 329 14.30 25.47 -22.95
C ARG A 329 14.90 26.76 -23.48
N MET A 330 15.02 26.87 -24.79
CA MET A 330 15.57 28.06 -25.47
C MET A 330 14.52 28.60 -26.43
N GLU A 331 14.30 29.90 -26.38
CA GLU A 331 13.58 30.62 -27.43
C GLU A 331 14.60 31.05 -28.49
N ILE A 332 14.40 30.57 -29.68
CA ILE A 332 15.31 30.82 -30.81
C ILE A 332 14.53 31.46 -31.95
N PRO A 333 15.13 32.42 -32.68
CA PRO A 333 14.54 32.94 -33.89
C PRO A 333 14.48 31.85 -34.97
N ASP A 334 13.39 31.79 -35.70
CA ASP A 334 13.23 30.86 -36.82
C ASP A 334 14.06 31.34 -38.03
N ARG A 335 15.34 31.03 -38.04
CA ARG A 335 16.31 31.35 -39.08
C ARG A 335 17.14 30.09 -39.44
N PRO A 336 17.51 29.91 -40.71
CA PRO A 336 18.44 28.86 -41.10
C PRO A 336 19.77 28.93 -40.33
N GLY A 337 20.26 27.79 -39.87
CA GLY A 337 21.55 27.66 -39.17
C GLY A 337 21.52 27.77 -37.65
N VAL A 338 20.45 28.34 -37.03
CA VAL A 338 20.42 28.57 -35.55
C VAL A 338 20.56 27.30 -34.75
N LEU A 339 19.89 26.19 -35.16
CA LEU A 339 20.04 24.89 -34.48
C LEU A 339 21.47 24.34 -34.58
N ALA A 340 22.13 24.54 -35.73
CA ALA A 340 23.52 24.12 -35.92
C ALA A 340 24.46 24.91 -34.99
N ASP A 341 24.26 26.24 -34.89
CA ASP A 341 25.05 27.09 -34.00
C ASP A 341 24.93 26.72 -32.53
N ILE A 342 23.70 26.32 -32.10
CA ILE A 342 23.44 25.87 -30.71
C ILE A 342 24.10 24.52 -30.44
N SER A 343 24.05 23.60 -31.41
CA SER A 343 24.61 22.27 -31.25
C SER A 343 26.15 22.20 -31.29
N THR A 344 26.80 23.27 -31.77
CA THR A 344 28.28 23.38 -31.85
C THR A 344 28.87 24.13 -30.68
N LYS A 345 28.09 24.71 -29.80
CA LYS A 345 28.51 25.33 -28.54
C LYS A 345 28.30 24.40 -27.36
#